data_3416d021dba1e957db7d7242e998f638
#
_entry.id   3416d021dba1e957db7d7242e998f638
#
_cell.length_a   1.000
_cell.length_b   1.000
_cell.length_c   1.000
_cell.angle_alpha   90.00
_cell.angle_beta   90.00
_cell.angle_gamma   90.00
#
_symmetry.space_group_name_H-M   'P 1'
#
loop_
_entity.id
_entity.type
_entity.pdbx_description
1 polymer ?
#
loop_
_entity_poly.entity_id
_entity_poly.type
_entity_poly.pdbx_seq_one_letter_code
_entity_poly.pdbx_strand_id
1 'polypeptide(L)'
;SPVDTSHKEISIVENNGQGMAPYMMSVGLYVACMAFTLMYPLFNDIEKAESGFKYWLSKASIWFAVLAVAAILMIGSLMIFCNLNPQQLLMTFIFAVIVGCALIALVTLLSILCGKIGEFILLVFMVINLGGSAGTYPLETSSTIYQIIHPFMPFTYSVNGFRKVLSMPNVSLNYEIMIFVGIIVVCSLLTVLIYNHRIKKPTLLIPQAFE
;
A
#
# COMPACT_ATOMS: atom_id res chain seq x y z
N SER A 1 -1.50 7.54 -48.00
CA SER A 1 -2.37 7.29 -46.88
C SER A 1 -3.13 8.58 -46.53
N PRO A 2 -4.46 8.57 -46.41
CA PRO A 2 -5.25 9.77 -46.10
C PRO A 2 -5.19 10.20 -44.65
N VAL A 3 -4.41 9.51 -43.81
CA VAL A 3 -4.23 9.81 -42.37
C VAL A 3 -2.74 9.90 -42.09
N ASP A 4 -2.30 11.08 -41.68
CA ASP A 4 -0.95 11.33 -41.18
C ASP A 4 -0.95 11.04 -39.68
N THR A 5 -0.35 9.91 -39.28
CA THR A 5 -0.28 9.48 -37.88
C THR A 5 1.06 9.86 -37.31
N SER A 6 1.07 10.83 -36.40
CA SER A 6 2.26 11.11 -35.56
C SER A 6 2.27 10.19 -34.35
N HIS A 7 3.19 9.25 -34.30
CA HIS A 7 3.42 8.42 -33.11
C HIS A 7 4.35 9.15 -32.13
N LYS A 8 3.82 9.49 -30.96
CA LYS A 8 4.62 9.99 -29.83
C LYS A 8 4.63 8.91 -28.76
N GLU A 9 5.75 8.24 -28.58
CA GLU A 9 5.92 7.33 -27.45
C GLU A 9 5.97 8.11 -26.15
N ILE A 10 5.00 7.82 -25.26
CA ILE A 10 4.86 8.47 -23.95
C ILE A 10 5.45 7.58 -22.84
N SER A 11 5.51 6.26 -23.07
CA SER A 11 6.01 5.29 -22.10
C SER A 11 6.77 4.17 -22.78
N ILE A 12 7.83 3.69 -22.14
CA ILE A 12 8.66 2.57 -22.62
C ILE A 12 8.20 1.31 -21.89
N VAL A 13 7.55 0.40 -22.61
CA VAL A 13 7.09 -0.91 -22.11
C VAL A 13 7.57 -1.98 -23.09
N GLU A 14 8.61 -2.73 -22.72
CA GLU A 14 9.24 -3.70 -23.61
C GLU A 14 8.45 -5.01 -23.72
N ASN A 15 7.72 -5.38 -22.68
CA ASN A 15 6.94 -6.62 -22.65
C ASN A 15 5.72 -6.55 -21.71
N ASN A 16 4.81 -7.52 -21.85
CA ASN A 16 3.61 -7.62 -21.02
C ASN A 16 3.90 -7.71 -19.51
N GLY A 17 5.01 -8.31 -19.11
CA GLY A 17 5.43 -8.39 -17.71
C GLY A 17 5.69 -7.01 -17.11
N GLN A 18 6.36 -6.13 -17.83
CA GLN A 18 6.60 -4.74 -17.43
C GLN A 18 5.28 -3.95 -17.34
N GLY A 19 4.35 -4.18 -18.27
CA GLY A 19 3.02 -3.54 -18.26
C GLY A 19 2.18 -3.92 -17.03
N MET A 20 2.31 -5.16 -16.55
CA MET A 20 1.57 -5.66 -15.38
C MET A 20 2.32 -5.47 -14.06
N ALA A 21 3.62 -5.19 -14.08
CA ALA A 21 4.44 -5.04 -12.88
C ALA A 21 3.89 -4.00 -11.89
N PRO A 22 3.42 -2.80 -12.28
CA PRO A 22 2.83 -1.81 -11.38
C PRO A 22 1.69 -2.36 -10.52
N TYR A 23 0.82 -3.13 -11.14
CA TYR A 23 -0.30 -3.76 -10.48
C TYR A 23 0.14 -4.85 -9.50
N MET A 24 1.01 -5.77 -9.96
CA MET A 24 1.52 -6.86 -9.13
C MET A 24 2.35 -6.35 -7.93
N MET A 25 3.11 -5.27 -8.09
CA MET A 25 3.84 -4.62 -7.01
C MET A 25 2.89 -4.05 -5.94
N SER A 26 1.81 -3.41 -6.36
CA SER A 26 0.79 -2.87 -5.44
C SER A 26 0.11 -3.97 -4.64
N VAL A 27 -0.28 -5.07 -5.30
CA VAL A 27 -0.86 -6.25 -4.66
C VAL A 27 0.12 -6.92 -3.70
N GLY A 28 1.36 -7.13 -4.14
CA GLY A 28 2.40 -7.75 -3.34
C GLY A 28 2.68 -7.00 -2.05
N LEU A 29 2.78 -5.66 -2.11
CA LEU A 29 2.94 -4.82 -0.92
C LEU A 29 1.74 -4.93 0.03
N TYR A 30 0.51 -4.94 -0.50
CA TYR A 30 -0.67 -5.07 0.35
C TYR A 30 -0.72 -6.43 1.06
N VAL A 31 -0.48 -7.51 0.32
CA VAL A 31 -0.44 -8.87 0.88
C VAL A 31 0.67 -8.99 1.93
N ALA A 32 1.84 -8.41 1.67
CA ALA A 32 2.94 -8.38 2.64
C ALA A 32 2.54 -7.65 3.93
N CYS A 33 1.86 -6.50 3.82
CA CYS A 33 1.33 -5.76 4.97
C CYS A 33 0.31 -6.57 5.76
N MET A 34 -0.64 -7.24 5.09
CA MET A 34 -1.62 -8.10 5.74
C MET A 34 -0.94 -9.29 6.45
N ALA A 35 -0.07 -10.01 5.76
CA ALA A 35 0.63 -11.15 6.32
C ALA A 35 1.47 -10.76 7.55
N PHE A 36 2.15 -9.62 7.47
CA PHE A 36 2.91 -9.10 8.60
C PHE A 36 2.01 -8.76 9.79
N THR A 37 0.87 -8.10 9.57
CA THR A 37 -0.05 -7.70 10.64
C THR A 37 -0.70 -8.92 11.31
N LEU A 38 -0.97 -10.00 10.56
CA LEU A 38 -1.48 -11.26 11.08
C LEU A 38 -0.46 -11.98 11.99
N MET A 39 0.83 -11.87 11.65
CA MET A 39 1.91 -12.56 12.38
C MET A 39 2.47 -11.71 13.54
N TYR A 40 2.38 -10.39 13.44
CA TYR A 40 2.99 -9.48 14.39
C TYR A 40 1.98 -9.02 15.45
N PRO A 41 2.25 -9.24 16.74
CA PRO A 41 1.32 -8.88 17.80
C PRO A 41 1.21 -7.35 17.95
N LEU A 42 0.01 -6.85 17.74
CA LEU A 42 -0.28 -5.41 17.76
C LEU A 42 -0.39 -4.81 19.18
N PHE A 43 -0.69 -5.65 20.18
CA PHE A 43 -1.02 -5.23 21.54
C PHE A 43 -0.06 -5.75 22.63
N ASN A 44 1.02 -6.44 22.27
CA ASN A 44 1.97 -6.93 23.26
C ASN A 44 2.61 -5.77 24.05
N ASP A 45 2.60 -5.93 25.40
CA ASP A 45 3.20 -4.97 26.33
C ASP A 45 2.61 -3.54 26.31
N ILE A 46 1.38 -3.37 25.78
CA ILE A 46 0.71 -2.06 25.77
C ILE A 46 0.52 -1.51 27.19
N GLU A 47 0.36 -2.38 28.20
CA GLU A 47 0.19 -2.02 29.60
C GLU A 47 1.45 -1.38 30.19
N LYS A 48 2.64 -1.67 29.66
CA LYS A 48 3.91 -1.09 30.07
C LYS A 48 4.23 0.24 29.37
N ALA A 49 3.40 0.65 28.41
CA ALA A 49 3.65 1.83 27.62
C ALA A 49 3.28 3.12 28.36
N GLU A 50 4.19 4.07 28.43
CA GLU A 50 3.96 5.38 29.05
C GLU A 50 3.00 6.26 28.24
N SER A 51 2.99 6.11 26.90
CA SER A 51 2.13 6.86 26.00
C SER A 51 1.88 6.09 24.69
N GLY A 52 0.69 6.29 24.12
CA GLY A 52 0.33 5.66 22.84
C GLY A 52 1.23 6.10 21.68
N PHE A 53 1.78 7.31 21.71
CA PHE A 53 2.71 7.77 20.69
C PHE A 53 4.05 7.02 20.76
N LYS A 54 4.64 6.87 21.94
CA LYS A 54 5.89 6.09 22.14
C LYS A 54 5.69 4.64 21.72
N TYR A 55 4.54 4.06 22.07
CA TYR A 55 4.19 2.70 21.69
C TYR A 55 4.04 2.55 20.17
N TRP A 56 3.28 3.46 19.54
CA TRP A 56 3.13 3.49 18.09
C TRP A 56 4.48 3.64 17.39
N LEU A 57 5.34 4.56 17.85
CA LEU A 57 6.66 4.80 17.23
C LEU A 57 7.57 3.56 17.29
N SER A 58 7.54 2.83 18.41
CA SER A 58 8.25 1.55 18.56
C SER A 58 7.78 0.52 17.53
N LYS A 59 6.46 0.39 17.31
CA LYS A 59 5.90 -0.51 16.30
C LYS A 59 6.21 -0.03 14.88
N ALA A 60 6.06 1.28 14.62
CA ALA A 60 6.30 1.88 13.32
C ALA A 60 7.76 1.73 12.85
N SER A 61 8.73 1.76 13.75
CA SER A 61 10.14 1.54 13.40
C SER A 61 10.40 0.12 12.87
N ILE A 62 9.74 -0.89 13.45
CA ILE A 62 9.82 -2.28 12.99
C ILE A 62 9.12 -2.42 11.63
N TRP A 63 7.93 -1.83 11.49
CA TRP A 63 7.19 -1.85 10.21
C TRP A 63 8.01 -1.23 9.08
N PHE A 64 8.63 -0.07 9.34
CA PHE A 64 9.47 0.59 8.36
C PHE A 64 10.64 -0.28 7.92
N ALA A 65 11.35 -0.91 8.87
CA ALA A 65 12.47 -1.79 8.55
C ALA A 65 12.03 -3.00 7.71
N VAL A 66 10.93 -3.66 8.09
CA VAL A 66 10.40 -4.81 7.35
C VAL A 66 9.96 -4.41 5.94
N LEU A 67 9.28 -3.27 5.80
CA LEU A 67 8.82 -2.79 4.50
C LEU A 67 9.97 -2.36 3.58
N ALA A 68 11.02 -1.76 4.14
CA ALA A 68 12.21 -1.42 3.36
C ALA A 68 12.87 -2.69 2.79
N VAL A 69 13.01 -3.73 3.62
CA VAL A 69 13.53 -5.03 3.15
C VAL A 69 12.59 -5.67 2.14
N ALA A 70 11.28 -5.67 2.38
CA ALA A 70 10.29 -6.21 1.45
C ALA A 70 10.32 -5.49 0.10
N ALA A 71 10.44 -4.17 0.08
CA ALA A 71 10.56 -3.39 -1.15
C ALA A 71 11.84 -3.74 -1.94
N ILE A 72 12.97 -3.89 -1.23
CA ILE A 72 14.24 -4.30 -1.85
C ILE A 72 14.11 -5.68 -2.47
N LEU A 73 13.58 -6.65 -1.74
CA LEU A 73 13.41 -8.02 -2.22
C LEU A 73 12.43 -8.09 -3.39
N MET A 74 11.32 -7.36 -3.32
CA MET A 74 10.32 -7.32 -4.38
C MET A 74 10.90 -6.74 -5.67
N ILE A 75 11.49 -5.55 -5.62
CA ILE A 75 12.05 -4.88 -6.81
C ILE A 75 13.26 -5.66 -7.32
N GLY A 76 14.15 -6.10 -6.42
CA GLY A 76 15.31 -6.89 -6.79
C GLY A 76 14.95 -8.21 -7.48
N SER A 77 13.94 -8.92 -6.97
CA SER A 77 13.46 -10.15 -7.62
C SER A 77 12.86 -9.89 -9.00
N LEU A 78 12.08 -8.82 -9.15
CA LEU A 78 11.53 -8.45 -10.46
C LEU A 78 12.62 -8.07 -11.47
N MET A 79 13.67 -7.39 -11.02
CA MET A 79 14.80 -7.05 -11.88
C MET A 79 15.59 -8.31 -12.31
N ILE A 80 15.82 -9.25 -11.39
CA ILE A 80 16.61 -10.46 -11.67
C ILE A 80 15.83 -11.49 -12.49
N PHE A 81 14.59 -11.78 -12.12
CA PHE A 81 13.82 -12.87 -12.72
C PHE A 81 12.92 -12.43 -13.88
N CYS A 82 12.46 -11.19 -13.88
CA CYS A 82 11.56 -10.66 -14.90
C CYS A 82 12.20 -9.64 -15.84
N ASN A 83 13.52 -9.40 -15.70
CA ASN A 83 14.24 -8.37 -16.44
C ASN A 83 13.54 -7.00 -16.39
N LEU A 84 12.94 -6.67 -15.25
CA LEU A 84 12.32 -5.37 -15.05
C LEU A 84 13.39 -4.28 -15.04
N ASN A 85 13.27 -3.29 -15.91
CA ASN A 85 14.23 -2.20 -16.03
C ASN A 85 13.53 -0.85 -15.71
N PRO A 86 13.49 -0.45 -14.43
CA PRO A 86 12.80 0.79 -14.04
C PRO A 86 13.52 2.02 -14.61
N GLN A 87 12.77 2.93 -15.23
CA GLN A 87 13.34 4.19 -15.74
C GLN A 87 13.86 5.09 -14.60
N GLN A 88 13.26 4.97 -13.40
CA GLN A 88 13.65 5.74 -12.21
C GLN A 88 13.83 4.79 -11.01
N LEU A 89 14.93 4.04 -10.97
CA LEU A 89 15.17 2.99 -9.98
C LEU A 89 15.05 3.50 -8.52
N LEU A 90 15.73 4.59 -8.19
CA LEU A 90 15.71 5.14 -6.83
C LEU A 90 14.30 5.59 -6.42
N MET A 91 13.59 6.26 -7.35
CA MET A 91 12.21 6.69 -7.09
C MET A 91 11.26 5.49 -6.95
N THR A 92 11.52 4.39 -7.65
CA THR A 92 10.75 3.14 -7.51
C THR A 92 10.88 2.58 -6.10
N PHE A 93 12.09 2.55 -5.52
CA PHE A 93 12.30 2.11 -4.14
C PHE A 93 11.64 3.04 -3.13
N ILE A 94 11.86 4.35 -3.25
CA ILE A 94 11.28 5.34 -2.34
C ILE A 94 9.76 5.26 -2.38
N PHE A 95 9.19 5.20 -3.57
CA PHE A 95 7.74 5.11 -3.75
C PHE A 95 7.17 3.80 -3.18
N ALA A 96 7.84 2.66 -3.39
CA ALA A 96 7.43 1.38 -2.82
C ALA A 96 7.39 1.41 -1.29
N VAL A 97 8.38 2.05 -0.64
CA VAL A 97 8.39 2.21 0.82
C VAL A 97 7.27 3.12 1.28
N ILE A 98 7.01 4.26 0.60
CA ILE A 98 5.91 5.18 0.95
C ILE A 98 4.56 4.46 0.83
N VAL A 99 4.32 3.76 -0.28
CA VAL A 99 3.09 2.97 -0.48
C VAL A 99 2.95 1.91 0.60
N GLY A 100 4.02 1.15 0.88
CA GLY A 100 4.04 0.16 1.95
C GLY A 100 3.70 0.75 3.32
N CYS A 101 4.28 1.89 3.68
CA CYS A 101 3.98 2.60 4.93
C CYS A 101 2.51 3.03 5.02
N ALA A 102 1.94 3.49 3.92
CA ALA A 102 0.52 3.87 3.90
C ALA A 102 -0.39 2.66 4.04
N LEU A 103 -0.09 1.59 3.32
CA LEU A 103 -0.86 0.35 3.36
C LEU A 103 -0.79 -0.32 4.76
N ILE A 104 0.40 -0.39 5.38
CA ILE A 104 0.49 -0.98 6.72
C ILE A 104 -0.19 -0.13 7.77
N ALA A 105 -0.16 1.21 7.66
CA ALA A 105 -0.88 2.09 8.56
C ALA A 105 -2.41 1.86 8.47
N LEU A 106 -2.93 1.71 7.24
CA LEU A 106 -4.35 1.41 6.99
C LEU A 106 -4.73 0.02 7.50
N VAL A 107 -3.94 -1.01 7.17
CA VAL A 107 -4.17 -2.40 7.59
C VAL A 107 -4.15 -2.48 9.12
N THR A 108 -3.14 -1.90 9.77
CA THR A 108 -3.02 -1.88 11.23
C THR A 108 -4.20 -1.17 11.90
N LEU A 109 -4.63 -0.03 11.38
CA LEU A 109 -5.78 0.69 11.93
C LEU A 109 -7.04 -0.17 11.91
N LEU A 110 -7.36 -0.81 10.78
CA LEU A 110 -8.54 -1.67 10.66
C LEU A 110 -8.45 -2.92 11.54
N SER A 111 -7.27 -3.55 11.62
CA SER A 111 -7.05 -4.70 12.51
C SER A 111 -7.21 -4.31 13.99
N ILE A 112 -6.74 -3.12 14.40
CA ILE A 112 -6.90 -2.62 15.76
C ILE A 112 -8.36 -2.27 16.10
N LEU A 113 -9.11 -1.72 15.14
CA LEU A 113 -10.51 -1.33 15.34
C LEU A 113 -11.44 -2.53 15.42
N CYS A 114 -11.29 -3.49 14.53
CA CYS A 114 -12.27 -4.56 14.31
C CYS A 114 -11.75 -5.97 14.63
N GLY A 115 -10.47 -6.14 15.01
CA GLY A 115 -9.90 -7.44 15.33
C GLY A 115 -9.97 -8.41 14.14
N LYS A 116 -10.33 -9.67 14.37
CA LYS A 116 -10.45 -10.71 13.32
C LYS A 116 -11.47 -10.34 12.21
N ILE A 117 -12.52 -9.59 12.56
CA ILE A 117 -13.48 -9.07 11.58
C ILE A 117 -12.80 -8.05 10.68
N GLY A 118 -11.88 -7.23 11.24
CA GLY A 118 -11.09 -6.27 10.48
C GLY A 118 -10.21 -6.92 9.43
N GLU A 119 -9.63 -8.07 9.74
CA GLU A 119 -8.83 -8.86 8.80
C GLU A 119 -9.66 -9.38 7.63
N PHE A 120 -10.89 -9.84 7.90
CA PHE A 120 -11.82 -10.23 6.84
C PHE A 120 -12.24 -9.02 5.97
N ILE A 121 -12.52 -7.89 6.59
CA ILE A 121 -12.82 -6.64 5.87
C ILE A 121 -11.65 -6.22 4.97
N LEU A 122 -10.41 -6.34 5.45
CA LEU A 122 -9.20 -6.06 4.68
C LEU A 122 -9.06 -6.98 3.47
N LEU A 123 -9.40 -8.26 3.62
CA LEU A 123 -9.39 -9.22 2.52
C LEU A 123 -10.43 -8.86 1.45
N VAL A 124 -11.65 -8.53 1.86
CA VAL A 124 -12.70 -8.05 0.95
C VAL A 124 -12.27 -6.73 0.28
N PHE A 125 -11.70 -5.81 1.05
CA PHE A 125 -11.16 -4.56 0.52
C PHE A 125 -10.06 -4.78 -0.51
N MET A 126 -9.18 -5.77 -0.31
CA MET A 126 -8.20 -6.18 -1.30
C MET A 126 -8.87 -6.60 -2.61
N VAL A 127 -9.88 -7.48 -2.55
CA VAL A 127 -10.60 -7.95 -3.75
C VAL A 127 -11.26 -6.78 -4.51
N ILE A 128 -11.87 -5.84 -3.79
CA ILE A 128 -12.46 -4.64 -4.39
C ILE A 128 -11.37 -3.78 -5.05
N ASN A 129 -10.22 -3.59 -4.40
CA ASN A 129 -9.09 -2.85 -4.97
C ASN A 129 -8.54 -3.51 -6.24
N LEU A 130 -8.49 -4.86 -6.28
CA LEU A 130 -8.06 -5.60 -7.46
C LEU A 130 -8.94 -5.28 -8.68
N GLY A 131 -10.26 -5.26 -8.50
CA GLY A 131 -11.19 -4.92 -9.59
C GLY A 131 -11.24 -3.43 -9.93
N GLY A 132 -11.11 -2.56 -8.91
CA GLY A 132 -11.32 -1.12 -9.05
C GLY A 132 -10.09 -0.31 -9.46
N SER A 133 -8.89 -0.88 -9.47
CA SER A 133 -7.64 -0.13 -9.69
C SER A 133 -7.27 0.10 -11.15
N ALA A 134 -8.03 -0.43 -12.12
CA ALA A 134 -7.71 -0.40 -13.55
C ALA A 134 -6.26 -0.88 -13.86
N GLY A 135 -5.78 -1.84 -13.07
CA GLY A 135 -4.43 -2.36 -13.20
C GLY A 135 -4.22 -3.26 -14.42
N THR A 136 -5.23 -4.05 -14.76
CA THR A 136 -5.18 -5.04 -15.84
C THR A 136 -6.04 -4.67 -17.04
N TYR A 137 -7.15 -3.96 -16.83
CA TYR A 137 -8.08 -3.56 -17.87
C TYR A 137 -8.36 -2.05 -17.81
N PRO A 138 -8.64 -1.40 -18.95
CA PRO A 138 -9.09 -0.01 -18.97
C PRO A 138 -10.35 0.19 -18.12
N LEU A 139 -10.43 1.30 -17.40
CA LEU A 139 -11.55 1.60 -16.49
C LEU A 139 -12.88 1.68 -17.23
N GLU A 140 -12.85 2.13 -18.49
CA GLU A 140 -14.01 2.29 -19.37
C GLU A 140 -14.70 0.97 -19.70
N THR A 141 -13.97 -0.15 -19.63
CA THR A 141 -14.51 -1.49 -19.87
C THR A 141 -15.03 -2.15 -18.59
N SER A 142 -14.80 -1.52 -17.43
CA SER A 142 -15.25 -2.03 -16.14
C SER A 142 -16.69 -1.61 -15.83
N SER A 143 -17.36 -2.32 -14.92
CA SER A 143 -18.72 -1.96 -14.50
C SER A 143 -18.76 -0.57 -13.86
N THR A 144 -19.91 0.11 -13.96
CA THR A 144 -20.14 1.46 -13.42
C THR A 144 -19.78 1.58 -11.93
N ILE A 145 -19.98 0.51 -11.16
CA ILE A 145 -19.63 0.46 -9.73
C ILE A 145 -18.13 0.69 -9.54
N TYR A 146 -17.29 0.02 -10.31
CA TYR A 146 -15.83 0.17 -10.23
C TYR A 146 -15.38 1.56 -10.67
N GLN A 147 -16.03 2.16 -11.65
CA GLN A 147 -15.73 3.53 -12.09
C GLN A 147 -16.01 4.57 -10.99
N ILE A 148 -17.07 4.38 -10.20
CA ILE A 148 -17.41 5.25 -9.08
C ILE A 148 -16.44 5.07 -7.91
N ILE A 149 -16.03 3.82 -7.61
CA ILE A 149 -15.19 3.50 -6.47
C ILE A 149 -13.71 3.79 -6.76
N HIS A 150 -13.29 3.74 -8.02
CA HIS A 150 -11.89 3.91 -8.46
C HIS A 150 -11.13 5.07 -7.79
N PRO A 151 -11.67 6.30 -7.67
CA PRO A 151 -10.96 7.41 -7.04
C PRO A 151 -10.70 7.23 -5.54
N PHE A 152 -11.43 6.35 -4.88
CA PHE A 152 -11.29 6.07 -3.44
C PHE A 152 -10.35 4.90 -3.15
N MET A 153 -9.90 4.19 -4.17
CA MET A 153 -9.06 3.01 -4.02
C MET A 153 -7.58 3.38 -3.92
N PRO A 154 -6.87 3.02 -2.83
CA PRO A 154 -5.43 3.26 -2.71
C PRO A 154 -4.62 2.63 -3.84
N PHE A 155 -5.05 1.46 -4.36
CA PHE A 155 -4.37 0.79 -5.46
C PHE A 155 -4.36 1.59 -6.75
N THR A 156 -5.39 2.40 -7.01
CA THR A 156 -5.43 3.32 -8.15
C THR A 156 -4.18 4.19 -8.21
N TYR A 157 -3.86 4.82 -7.09
CA TYR A 157 -2.71 5.72 -6.97
C TYR A 157 -1.38 4.97 -6.91
N SER A 158 -1.37 3.79 -6.27
CA SER A 158 -0.20 2.92 -6.24
C SER A 158 0.17 2.43 -7.64
N VAL A 159 -0.78 1.88 -8.38
CA VAL A 159 -0.57 1.39 -9.76
C VAL A 159 -0.15 2.52 -10.68
N ASN A 160 -0.80 3.69 -10.59
CA ASN A 160 -0.44 4.85 -11.40
C ASN A 160 0.96 5.37 -11.09
N GLY A 161 1.32 5.45 -9.81
CA GLY A 161 2.66 5.86 -9.39
C GLY A 161 3.74 4.89 -9.83
N PHE A 162 3.54 3.57 -9.64
CA PHE A 162 4.48 2.57 -10.14
C PHE A 162 4.59 2.59 -11.67
N ARG A 163 3.47 2.76 -12.39
CA ARG A 163 3.49 2.90 -13.85
C ARG A 163 4.34 4.07 -14.31
N LYS A 164 4.28 5.20 -13.60
CA LYS A 164 5.09 6.39 -13.89
C LYS A 164 6.59 6.13 -13.68
N VAL A 165 7.00 5.61 -12.52
CA VAL A 165 8.43 5.38 -12.22
C VAL A 165 9.06 4.26 -13.02
N LEU A 166 8.27 3.27 -13.44
CA LEU A 166 8.78 2.15 -14.24
C LEU A 166 8.93 2.50 -15.70
N SER A 167 7.98 3.26 -16.28
CA SER A 167 7.88 3.42 -17.73
C SER A 167 8.14 4.84 -18.24
N MET A 168 8.21 5.84 -17.37
CA MET A 168 8.36 7.24 -17.78
C MET A 168 9.61 7.89 -17.17
N PRO A 169 10.53 8.44 -17.97
CA PRO A 169 11.62 9.24 -17.44
C PRO A 169 11.11 10.62 -17.00
N ASN A 170 11.64 11.12 -15.87
CA ASN A 170 11.43 12.49 -15.38
C ASN A 170 9.97 12.91 -15.11
N VAL A 171 9.12 12.01 -14.64
CA VAL A 171 7.74 12.33 -14.25
C VAL A 171 7.65 12.56 -12.74
N SER A 172 6.90 13.59 -12.34
CA SER A 172 6.67 13.89 -10.92
C SER A 172 5.61 12.97 -10.31
N LEU A 173 5.86 12.52 -9.08
CA LEU A 173 4.95 11.70 -8.27
C LEU A 173 4.25 12.50 -7.17
N ASN A 174 4.32 13.83 -7.22
CA ASN A 174 3.88 14.68 -6.12
C ASN A 174 2.44 14.41 -5.69
N TYR A 175 1.57 14.14 -6.65
CA TYR A 175 0.15 13.88 -6.39
C TYR A 175 -0.05 12.54 -5.67
N GLU A 176 0.56 11.47 -6.17
CA GLU A 176 0.45 10.13 -5.58
C GLU A 176 1.11 10.10 -4.19
N ILE A 177 2.28 10.71 -4.03
CA ILE A 177 2.97 10.81 -2.75
C ILE A 177 2.13 11.59 -1.74
N MET A 178 1.51 12.70 -2.13
CA MET A 178 0.67 13.50 -1.24
C MET A 178 -0.53 12.69 -0.71
N ILE A 179 -1.15 11.87 -1.55
CA ILE A 179 -2.26 10.99 -1.13
C ILE A 179 -1.76 9.95 -0.11
N PHE A 180 -0.64 9.27 -0.38
CA PHE A 180 -0.11 8.26 0.53
C PHE A 180 0.38 8.86 1.84
N VAL A 181 1.02 10.02 1.82
CA VAL A 181 1.40 10.76 3.04
C VAL A 181 0.14 11.14 3.83
N GLY A 182 -0.93 11.58 3.16
CA GLY A 182 -2.22 11.84 3.80
C GLY A 182 -2.78 10.60 4.50
N ILE A 183 -2.76 9.44 3.85
CA ILE A 183 -3.20 8.16 4.44
C ILE A 183 -2.33 7.81 5.65
N ILE A 184 -0.99 7.92 5.55
CA ILE A 184 -0.06 7.66 6.66
C ILE A 184 -0.41 8.54 7.87
N VAL A 185 -0.55 9.84 7.66
CA VAL A 185 -0.82 10.80 8.75
C VAL A 185 -2.16 10.49 9.42
N VAL A 186 -3.23 10.36 8.64
CA VAL A 186 -4.58 10.12 9.18
C VAL A 186 -4.64 8.79 9.94
N CYS A 187 -4.19 7.69 9.31
CA CYS A 187 -4.23 6.36 9.95
C CYS A 187 -3.32 6.30 11.18
N SER A 188 -2.15 6.90 11.14
CA SER A 188 -1.24 6.93 12.29
C SER A 188 -1.81 7.74 13.45
N LEU A 189 -2.38 8.90 13.20
CA LEU A 189 -3.03 9.70 14.24
C LEU A 189 -4.18 8.95 14.90
N LEU A 190 -5.05 8.31 14.12
CA LEU A 190 -6.14 7.50 14.65
C LEU A 190 -5.62 6.32 15.48
N THR A 191 -4.58 5.63 15.01
CA THR A 191 -3.94 4.53 15.73
C THR A 191 -3.36 5.00 17.07
N VAL A 192 -2.66 6.14 17.09
CA VAL A 192 -2.12 6.74 18.33
C VAL A 192 -3.23 7.11 19.30
N LEU A 193 -4.35 7.67 18.82
CA LEU A 193 -5.51 7.98 19.68
C LEU A 193 -6.11 6.72 20.30
N ILE A 194 -6.23 5.64 19.54
CA ILE A 194 -6.74 4.36 20.04
C ILE A 194 -5.79 3.79 21.09
N TYR A 195 -4.48 3.79 20.86
CA TYR A 195 -3.49 3.33 21.85
C TYR A 195 -3.53 4.17 23.12
N ASN A 196 -3.59 5.49 23.01
CA ASN A 196 -3.73 6.37 24.18
C ASN A 196 -5.01 6.09 24.98
N HIS A 197 -6.12 5.83 24.31
CA HIS A 197 -7.39 5.50 24.97
C HIS A 197 -7.29 4.16 25.71
N ARG A 198 -6.67 3.16 25.09
CA ARG A 198 -6.51 1.81 25.69
C ARG A 198 -5.55 1.81 26.87
N ILE A 199 -4.46 2.56 26.81
CA ILE A 199 -3.51 2.71 27.94
C ILE A 199 -4.21 3.32 29.17
N LYS A 200 -5.10 4.29 28.96
CA LYS A 200 -5.86 4.96 30.04
C LYS A 200 -6.98 4.09 30.63
N LYS A 201 -7.50 3.11 29.90
CA LYS A 201 -8.59 2.22 30.31
C LYS A 201 -8.25 0.76 30.01
N PRO A 202 -7.39 0.13 30.82
CA PRO A 202 -6.95 -1.26 30.58
C PRO A 202 -8.09 -2.30 30.71
N THR A 203 -9.21 -1.94 31.33
CA THR A 203 -10.38 -2.80 31.51
C THR A 203 -11.29 -2.91 30.26
N LEU A 204 -11.13 -2.06 29.27
CA LEU A 204 -11.78 -2.21 27.95
C LEU A 204 -10.92 -3.06 27.02
N LEU A 205 -10.70 -4.23 27.48
CA LEU A 205 -10.03 -5.40 27.02
C LEU A 205 -10.05 -5.63 25.51
N ILE A 206 -8.86 -5.96 25.04
CA ILE A 206 -8.60 -7.02 24.07
C ILE A 206 -9.90 -7.77 23.76
N PRO A 207 -10.48 -7.60 22.58
CA PRO A 207 -11.51 -8.55 22.16
C PRO A 207 -10.87 -9.94 22.29
N GLN A 208 -11.53 -10.87 22.99
CA GLN A 208 -11.10 -12.27 23.16
C GLN A 208 -10.89 -13.01 21.80
N ALA A 209 -10.94 -12.28 20.73
CA ALA A 209 -10.72 -12.68 19.37
C ALA A 209 -9.23 -12.77 18.96
N PHE A 210 -8.30 -12.53 19.88
CA PHE A 210 -6.85 -12.59 19.63
C PHE A 210 -6.13 -13.73 20.39
N GLU A 211 -6.88 -14.63 21.07
CA GLU A 211 -6.37 -15.91 21.56
C GLU A 211 -6.47 -17.01 20.52
#